data_b30d65ebdbba823bb72c12280c2447cc
#
_entry.id   b30d65ebdbba823bb72c12280c2447cc
#
_cell.length_a   1.000
_cell.length_b   1.000
_cell.length_c   1.000
_cell.angle_alpha   90.00
_cell.angle_beta   90.00
_cell.angle_gamma   90.00
#
_symmetry.space_group_name_H-M   'P 1'
#
loop_
_entity.id
_entity.type
_entity.pdbx_description
1 polymer ?
#
loop_
_entity_poly.entity_id
_entity_poly.type
_entity_poly.pdbx_seq_one_letter_code
_entity_poly.pdbx_strand_id
1 'polypeptide(L)'
;VVGVDTKEIMGTSQTFYVLRVLDSDKKIMIPVDNVENVGLRNIINDEEVEEVYDILRERDVDLNTQTWNRRYRAYVEKIQTGSAFEIAEVLRDLNLLKFDKTLSFGERKMLDTARRLFVQELAIAKNNTEQEILDELEHIFSA
;
A
#
# COMPACT_ATOMS: atom_id res chain seq x y z
N VAL A 1 -4.56 -11.88 -8.21
CA VAL A 1 -4.44 -13.15 -8.95
C VAL A 1 -5.77 -13.48 -9.58
N VAL A 2 -5.81 -13.67 -10.89
CA VAL A 2 -7.05 -14.05 -11.60
C VAL A 2 -7.05 -15.52 -12.04
N GLY A 3 -5.94 -16.23 -11.89
CA GLY A 3 -5.90 -17.63 -12.21
C GLY A 3 -4.52 -18.25 -12.07
N VAL A 4 -4.45 -19.52 -12.36
CA VAL A 4 -3.21 -20.30 -12.40
C VAL A 4 -3.13 -20.97 -13.75
N ASP A 5 -1.99 -20.91 -14.40
CA ASP A 5 -1.77 -21.53 -15.71
C ASP A 5 -0.49 -22.34 -15.69
N THR A 6 -0.50 -23.46 -16.39
CA THR A 6 0.66 -24.35 -16.50
C THR A 6 1.12 -24.38 -17.95
N LYS A 7 2.39 -24.06 -18.18
CA LYS A 7 2.99 -24.09 -19.50
C LYS A 7 4.19 -25.02 -19.53
N GLU A 8 4.39 -25.68 -20.64
CA GLU A 8 5.56 -26.52 -20.88
C GLU A 8 6.62 -25.67 -21.56
N ILE A 9 7.79 -25.55 -20.93
CA ILE A 9 8.93 -24.80 -21.45
C ILE A 9 10.13 -25.73 -21.47
N MET A 10 10.70 -25.94 -22.65
CA MET A 10 11.88 -26.79 -22.87
C MET A 10 11.73 -28.19 -22.25
N GLY A 11 10.54 -28.79 -22.37
CA GLY A 11 10.25 -30.11 -21.83
C GLY A 11 9.93 -30.18 -20.35
N THR A 12 9.86 -29.02 -19.67
CA THR A 12 9.55 -28.94 -18.25
C THR A 12 8.24 -28.16 -18.06
N SER A 13 7.33 -28.73 -17.28
CA SER A 13 6.09 -28.05 -16.92
C SER A 13 6.37 -27.02 -15.84
N GLN A 14 5.88 -25.80 -16.05
CA GLN A 14 6.00 -24.73 -15.06
C GLN A 14 4.64 -24.08 -14.82
N THR A 15 4.32 -23.85 -13.54
CA THR A 15 3.06 -23.24 -13.12
C THR A 15 3.28 -21.75 -12.83
N PHE A 16 2.34 -20.93 -13.30
CA PHE A 16 2.38 -19.49 -13.16
C PHE A 16 1.12 -18.97 -12.48
N TYR A 17 1.27 -17.94 -11.66
CA TYR A 17 0.12 -17.10 -11.28
C TYR A 17 -0.15 -16.10 -12.39
N VAL A 18 -1.40 -15.97 -12.78
CA VAL A 18 -1.84 -14.96 -13.73
C VAL A 18 -2.38 -13.77 -12.94
N LEU A 19 -1.75 -12.63 -13.07
CA LEU A 19 -2.10 -11.42 -12.34
C LEU A 19 -2.73 -10.41 -13.30
N ARG A 20 -3.75 -9.70 -12.82
CA ARG A 20 -4.29 -8.54 -13.52
C ARG A 20 -3.88 -7.28 -12.78
N VAL A 21 -3.26 -6.34 -13.48
CA VAL A 21 -2.88 -5.04 -12.92
C VAL A 21 -4.13 -4.17 -12.90
N LEU A 22 -4.52 -3.67 -11.71
CA LEU A 22 -5.78 -2.95 -11.52
C LEU A 22 -5.87 -1.66 -12.33
N ASP A 23 -4.76 -0.93 -12.47
CA ASP A 23 -4.76 0.37 -13.16
C ASP A 23 -4.81 0.26 -14.69
N SER A 24 -4.25 -0.79 -15.25
CA SER A 24 -4.08 -0.91 -16.70
C SER A 24 -4.76 -2.12 -17.32
N ASP A 25 -5.35 -2.99 -16.49
CA ASP A 25 -6.00 -4.23 -16.89
C ASP A 25 -5.07 -5.20 -17.65
N LYS A 26 -3.76 -4.97 -17.57
CA LYS A 26 -2.76 -5.86 -18.16
C LYS A 26 -2.66 -7.15 -17.34
N LYS A 27 -2.39 -8.25 -18.04
CA LYS A 27 -2.14 -9.54 -17.40
C LYS A 27 -0.65 -9.81 -17.37
N ILE A 28 -0.17 -10.26 -16.21
CA ILE A 28 1.22 -10.63 -15.99
C ILE A 28 1.25 -12.05 -15.46
N MET A 29 2.20 -12.86 -15.93
CA MET A 29 2.42 -14.22 -15.45
C MET A 29 3.67 -14.25 -14.59
N ILE A 30 3.55 -14.78 -13.37
CA ILE A 30 4.65 -14.91 -12.43
C ILE A 30 4.81 -16.39 -12.07
N PRO A 31 6.01 -16.98 -12.26
CA PRO A 31 6.25 -18.37 -11.83
C PRO A 31 5.94 -18.54 -10.35
N VAL A 32 5.22 -19.59 -10.00
CA VAL A 32 4.84 -19.87 -8.61
C VAL A 32 6.07 -19.92 -7.71
N ASP A 33 7.18 -20.45 -8.19
CA ASP A 33 8.43 -20.58 -7.43
C ASP A 33 9.12 -19.22 -7.18
N ASN A 34 8.70 -18.17 -7.87
CA ASN A 34 9.33 -16.85 -7.82
C ASN A 34 8.50 -15.81 -7.05
N VAL A 35 7.47 -16.23 -6.35
CA VAL A 35 6.52 -15.35 -5.65
C VAL A 35 7.21 -14.47 -4.62
N GLU A 36 8.10 -15.03 -3.82
CA GLU A 36 8.80 -14.28 -2.78
C GLU A 36 9.74 -13.22 -3.36
N ASN A 37 10.40 -13.54 -4.49
CA ASN A 37 11.36 -12.63 -5.12
C ASN A 37 10.69 -11.40 -5.72
N VAL A 38 9.45 -11.50 -6.17
CA VAL A 38 8.71 -10.38 -6.76
C VAL A 38 7.82 -9.64 -5.77
N GLY A 39 7.80 -10.09 -4.51
CA GLY A 39 7.03 -9.42 -3.46
C GLY A 39 5.52 -9.64 -3.53
N LEU A 40 5.09 -10.74 -4.12
CA LEU A 40 3.68 -11.07 -4.20
C LEU A 40 3.17 -11.51 -2.82
N ARG A 41 2.07 -10.93 -2.38
CA ARG A 41 1.42 -11.27 -1.12
C ARG A 41 -0.10 -11.22 -1.26
N ASN A 42 -0.78 -11.79 -0.27
CA ASN A 42 -2.24 -11.71 -0.20
C ASN A 42 -2.69 -10.30 0.20
N ILE A 43 -3.90 -9.95 -0.20
CA ILE A 43 -4.60 -8.78 0.32
C ILE A 43 -4.82 -9.00 1.83
N ILE A 44 -4.76 -7.93 2.62
CA ILE A 44 -4.97 -8.01 4.07
C ILE A 44 -6.37 -8.56 4.39
N ASN A 45 -6.46 -9.29 5.49
CA ASN A 45 -7.72 -9.85 6.00
C ASN A 45 -8.44 -8.86 6.92
N ASP A 46 -9.62 -9.26 7.42
CA ASP A 46 -10.45 -8.38 8.24
C ASP A 46 -9.77 -7.94 9.55
N GLU A 47 -9.01 -8.83 10.19
CA GLU A 47 -8.27 -8.48 11.41
C GLU A 47 -7.18 -7.46 11.10
N GLU A 48 -6.47 -7.64 10.01
CA GLU A 48 -5.43 -6.73 9.56
C GLU A 48 -6.01 -5.37 9.15
N VAL A 49 -7.20 -5.34 8.58
CA VAL A 49 -7.92 -4.09 8.29
C VAL A 49 -8.10 -3.26 9.56
N GLU A 50 -8.55 -3.89 10.66
CA GLU A 50 -8.71 -3.20 11.94
C GLU A 50 -7.38 -2.66 12.47
N GLU A 51 -6.31 -3.45 12.39
CA GLU A 51 -4.98 -3.03 12.82
C GLU A 51 -4.48 -1.82 12.01
N VAL A 52 -4.70 -1.83 10.70
CA VAL A 52 -4.31 -0.74 9.81
C VAL A 52 -5.04 0.55 10.17
N TYR A 53 -6.36 0.46 10.44
CA TYR A 53 -7.13 1.63 10.87
C TYR A 53 -6.69 2.14 12.24
N ASP A 54 -6.29 1.26 13.15
CA ASP A 54 -5.74 1.67 14.44
C ASP A 54 -4.44 2.47 14.26
N ILE A 55 -3.58 2.05 13.34
CA ILE A 55 -2.36 2.80 12.99
C ILE A 55 -2.72 4.19 12.50
N LEU A 56 -3.71 4.32 11.62
CA LEU A 56 -4.14 5.60 11.08
C LEU A 56 -4.68 6.55 12.15
N ARG A 57 -5.30 6.02 13.20
CA ARG A 57 -5.88 6.81 14.28
C ARG A 57 -4.87 7.24 15.33
N GLU A 58 -3.68 6.68 15.32
CA GLU A 58 -2.64 7.01 16.28
C GLU A 58 -2.17 8.46 16.08
N ARG A 59 -2.16 9.25 17.18
CA ARG A 59 -1.81 10.67 17.17
C ARG A 59 -0.51 10.97 17.91
N ASP A 60 -0.12 10.12 18.83
CA ASP A 60 1.07 10.30 19.66
C ASP A 60 2.28 9.70 18.94
N VAL A 61 2.74 10.39 17.91
CA VAL A 61 3.84 9.96 17.06
C VAL A 61 4.88 11.08 16.99
N ASP A 62 6.15 10.72 17.15
CA ASP A 62 7.24 11.66 17.01
C ASP A 62 7.60 11.88 15.54
N LEU A 63 7.28 13.06 15.02
CA LEU A 63 7.51 13.42 13.63
C LEU A 63 8.78 14.26 13.41
N ASN A 64 9.47 14.68 14.47
CA ASN A 64 10.35 15.86 14.39
C ASN A 64 11.82 15.64 14.59
N THR A 65 12.29 14.41 14.77
CA THR A 65 13.67 14.18 15.17
C THR A 65 14.64 14.05 14.01
N GLN A 66 14.14 14.05 12.77
CA GLN A 66 14.98 13.75 11.61
C GLN A 66 14.85 14.81 10.52
N THR A 67 15.93 14.99 9.75
CA THR A 67 15.91 15.84 8.56
C THR A 67 14.97 15.25 7.51
N TRP A 68 14.49 16.10 6.59
CA TRP A 68 13.64 15.65 5.49
C TRP A 68 14.27 14.50 4.69
N ASN A 69 15.56 14.56 4.41
CA ASN A 69 16.23 13.52 3.63
C ASN A 69 16.15 12.15 4.31
N ARG A 70 16.31 12.10 5.63
CA ARG A 70 16.19 10.84 6.39
C ARG A 70 14.76 10.34 6.42
N ARG A 71 13.79 11.24 6.64
CA ARG A 71 12.36 10.88 6.62
C ARG A 71 11.95 10.38 5.24
N TYR A 72 12.39 11.05 4.20
CA TYR A 72 12.12 10.64 2.83
C TYR A 72 12.58 9.22 2.55
N ARG A 73 13.82 8.90 2.92
CA ARG A 73 14.37 7.55 2.75
C ARG A 73 13.57 6.50 3.52
N ALA A 74 13.23 6.79 4.77
CA ALA A 74 12.43 5.90 5.60
C ALA A 74 11.05 5.65 4.98
N TYR A 75 10.40 6.69 4.48
CA TYR A 75 9.09 6.56 3.84
C TYR A 75 9.16 5.79 2.52
N VAL A 76 10.19 6.05 1.72
CA VAL A 76 10.40 5.29 0.47
C VAL A 76 10.58 3.80 0.77
N GLU A 77 11.41 3.47 1.76
CA GLU A 77 11.62 2.07 2.18
C GLU A 77 10.31 1.43 2.61
N LYS A 78 9.52 2.11 3.42
CA LYS A 78 8.22 1.60 3.88
C LYS A 78 7.26 1.36 2.73
N ILE A 79 7.20 2.26 1.77
CA ILE A 79 6.35 2.08 0.59
C ILE A 79 6.84 0.91 -0.26
N GLN A 80 8.14 0.75 -0.41
CA GLN A 80 8.73 -0.33 -1.21
C GLN A 80 8.50 -1.71 -0.62
N THR A 81 8.31 -1.83 0.69
CA THR A 81 7.98 -3.13 1.30
C THR A 81 6.65 -3.67 0.80
N GLY A 82 5.76 -2.80 0.34
CA GLY A 82 4.42 -3.17 -0.07
C GLY A 82 3.50 -3.56 1.08
N SER A 83 3.94 -3.45 2.33
CA SER A 83 3.13 -3.78 3.50
C SER A 83 2.07 -2.70 3.73
N ALA A 84 0.81 -3.12 3.86
CA ALA A 84 -0.29 -2.20 4.16
C ALA A 84 -0.08 -1.49 5.49
N PHE A 85 0.54 -2.15 6.48
CA PHE A 85 0.85 -1.55 7.78
C PHE A 85 1.84 -0.41 7.65
N GLU A 86 2.91 -0.59 6.88
CA GLU A 86 3.93 0.43 6.69
C GLU A 86 3.42 1.58 5.81
N ILE A 87 2.62 1.28 4.79
CA ILE A 87 1.96 2.31 3.98
C ILE A 87 1.03 3.16 4.85
N ALA A 88 0.30 2.53 5.76
CA ALA A 88 -0.57 3.24 6.71
C ALA A 88 0.23 4.17 7.61
N GLU A 89 1.41 3.77 8.06
CA GLU A 89 2.29 4.62 8.87
C GLU A 89 2.72 5.87 8.10
N VAL A 90 3.13 5.72 6.85
CA VAL A 90 3.52 6.84 5.98
C VAL A 90 2.33 7.78 5.78
N LEU A 91 1.17 7.22 5.47
CA LEU A 91 -0.06 8.00 5.27
C LEU A 91 -0.43 8.79 6.52
N ARG A 92 -0.39 8.15 7.70
CA ARG A 92 -0.63 8.79 8.99
C ARG A 92 0.34 9.93 9.25
N ASP A 93 1.63 9.65 9.13
CA ASP A 93 2.68 10.62 9.46
C ASP A 93 2.59 11.87 8.59
N LEU A 94 2.39 11.70 7.28
CA LEU A 94 2.27 12.83 6.37
C LEU A 94 0.98 13.63 6.60
N ASN A 95 -0.12 12.97 6.97
CA ASN A 95 -1.36 13.67 7.31
C ASN A 95 -1.21 14.44 8.63
N LEU A 96 -0.53 13.90 9.63
CA LEU A 96 -0.26 14.61 10.88
C LEU A 96 0.66 15.81 10.64
N LEU A 97 1.67 15.63 9.81
CA LEU A 97 2.60 16.70 9.45
C LEU A 97 1.89 17.86 8.75
N LYS A 98 0.88 17.55 7.95
CA LYS A 98 0.07 18.53 7.23
C LYS A 98 -0.63 19.51 8.16
N PHE A 99 -0.96 19.13 9.38
CA PHE A 99 -1.59 20.02 10.36
C PHE A 99 -0.59 21.03 10.94
N ASP A 100 0.70 20.69 10.99
CA ASP A 100 1.73 21.54 11.59
C ASP A 100 2.38 22.48 10.58
N LYS A 101 2.38 22.11 9.31
CA LYS A 101 3.02 22.91 8.26
C LYS A 101 2.41 22.62 6.90
N THR A 102 2.72 23.51 5.93
CA THR A 102 2.42 23.26 4.53
C THR A 102 3.39 22.21 3.99
N LEU A 103 2.88 21.16 3.38
CA LEU A 103 3.72 20.12 2.82
C LEU A 103 4.47 20.62 1.58
N SER A 104 5.74 20.21 1.46
CA SER A 104 6.53 20.44 0.26
C SER A 104 5.96 19.63 -0.92
N PHE A 105 6.43 19.93 -2.13
CA PHE A 105 6.02 19.18 -3.32
C PHE A 105 6.31 17.67 -3.17
N GLY A 106 7.52 17.31 -2.70
CA GLY A 106 7.90 15.91 -2.50
C GLY A 106 7.05 15.22 -1.45
N GLU A 107 6.73 15.92 -0.36
CA GLU A 107 5.86 15.38 0.70
C GLU A 107 4.44 15.14 0.20
N ARG A 108 3.88 16.07 -0.56
CA ARG A 108 2.55 15.92 -1.15
C ARG A 108 2.49 14.76 -2.14
N LYS A 109 3.51 14.63 -2.97
CA LYS A 109 3.59 13.55 -3.95
C LYS A 109 3.66 12.19 -3.27
N MET A 110 4.42 12.10 -2.18
CA MET A 110 4.53 10.87 -1.40
C MET A 110 3.22 10.53 -0.69
N LEU A 111 2.55 11.53 -0.14
CA LEU A 111 1.24 11.37 0.47
C LEU A 111 0.22 10.84 -0.55
N ASP A 112 0.21 11.40 -1.75
CA ASP A 112 -0.69 10.95 -2.81
C ASP A 112 -0.41 9.49 -3.21
N THR A 113 0.85 9.11 -3.30
CA THR A 113 1.25 7.73 -3.61
C THR A 113 0.79 6.76 -2.51
N ALA A 114 1.07 7.08 -1.25
CA ALA A 114 0.66 6.25 -0.12
C ALA A 114 -0.87 6.10 -0.05
N ARG A 115 -1.59 7.21 -0.25
CA ARG A 115 -3.05 7.20 -0.25
C ARG A 115 -3.62 6.32 -1.35
N ARG A 116 -3.08 6.44 -2.56
CA ARG A 116 -3.53 5.64 -3.70
C ARG A 116 -3.34 4.15 -3.44
N LEU A 117 -2.15 3.75 -2.99
CA LEU A 117 -1.86 2.35 -2.70
C LEU A 117 -2.75 1.80 -1.59
N PHE A 118 -2.93 2.58 -0.52
CA PHE A 118 -3.78 2.21 0.61
C PHE A 118 -5.24 2.03 0.16
N VAL A 119 -5.77 3.00 -0.56
CA VAL A 119 -7.18 3.01 -0.99
C VAL A 119 -7.47 1.82 -1.91
N GLN A 120 -6.57 1.50 -2.83
CA GLN A 120 -6.75 0.38 -3.74
C GLN A 120 -6.84 -0.95 -2.98
N GLU A 121 -5.97 -1.17 -2.01
CA GLU A 121 -5.99 -2.41 -1.24
C GLU A 121 -7.19 -2.50 -0.32
N LEU A 122 -7.50 -1.45 0.40
CA LEU A 122 -8.62 -1.43 1.35
C LEU A 122 -9.97 -1.56 0.65
N ALA A 123 -10.12 -0.99 -0.54
CA ALA A 123 -11.34 -1.15 -1.33
C ALA A 123 -11.60 -2.63 -1.63
N ILE A 124 -10.57 -3.37 -1.99
CA ILE A 124 -10.68 -4.81 -2.25
C ILE A 124 -10.91 -5.57 -0.94
N ALA A 125 -10.12 -5.30 0.09
CA ALA A 125 -10.19 -6.01 1.37
C ALA A 125 -11.56 -5.87 2.05
N LYS A 126 -12.16 -4.68 1.96
CA LYS A 126 -13.45 -4.38 2.58
C LYS A 126 -14.64 -4.57 1.65
N ASN A 127 -14.40 -4.89 0.39
CA ASN A 127 -15.42 -4.93 -0.65
C ASN A 127 -16.20 -3.61 -0.74
N ASN A 128 -15.48 -2.50 -0.64
CA ASN A 128 -16.01 -1.13 -0.75
C ASN A 128 -15.49 -0.50 -2.03
N THR A 129 -16.09 0.64 -2.41
CA THR A 129 -15.54 1.47 -3.49
C THR A 129 -14.35 2.27 -2.99
N GLU A 130 -13.48 2.70 -3.89
CA GLU A 130 -12.36 3.57 -3.52
C GLU A 130 -12.85 4.88 -2.89
N GLN A 131 -13.97 5.43 -3.38
CA GLN A 131 -14.54 6.65 -2.81
C GLN A 131 -14.96 6.45 -1.35
N GLU A 132 -15.53 5.30 -1.02
CA GLU A 132 -15.91 4.99 0.36
C GLU A 132 -14.69 4.96 1.29
N ILE A 133 -13.57 4.40 0.81
CA ILE A 133 -12.32 4.39 1.58
C ILE A 133 -11.77 5.82 1.73
N LEU A 134 -11.80 6.62 0.67
CA LEU A 134 -11.38 8.03 0.74
C LEU A 134 -12.20 8.81 1.76
N ASP A 135 -13.50 8.60 1.80
CA ASP A 135 -14.38 9.26 2.77
C ASP A 135 -14.04 8.84 4.20
N GLU A 136 -13.74 7.57 4.43
CA GLU A 136 -13.30 7.08 5.74
C GLU A 136 -11.99 7.73 6.17
N LEU A 137 -11.01 7.86 5.27
CA LEU A 137 -9.74 8.51 5.54
C LEU A 137 -9.94 9.98 5.90
N GLU A 138 -10.77 10.68 5.16
CA GLU A 138 -11.08 12.08 5.44
C GLU A 138 -11.69 12.24 6.83
N HIS A 139 -12.60 11.36 7.21
CA HIS A 139 -13.21 11.35 8.54
C HIS A 139 -12.18 11.11 9.64
N ILE A 140 -11.27 10.16 9.45
CA ILE A 140 -10.22 9.83 10.43
C ILE A 140 -9.29 11.02 10.65
N PHE A 141 -8.86 11.68 9.57
CA PHE A 141 -7.87 12.75 9.65
C PHE A 141 -8.45 14.13 9.91
N SER A 142 -9.75 14.30 9.84
CA SER A 142 -10.41 15.57 10.15
C SER A 142 -10.88 15.67 11.61
N ALA A 143 -10.83 14.57 12.33
CA ALA A 143 -11.31 14.50 13.71
C ALA A 143 -10.31 15.06 14.72
#